data_65da1ce65b01495146f46b8c225e936a
#
_entry.id   65da1ce65b01495146f46b8c225e936a
#
_cell.length_a   1.000
_cell.length_b   1.000
_cell.length_c   1.000
_cell.angle_alpha   90.00
_cell.angle_beta   90.00
_cell.angle_gamma   90.00
#
_symmetry.space_group_name_H-M   'P 1'
#
loop_
_entity.id
_entity.type
_entity.pdbx_description
1 polymer ?
#
loop_
_entity_poly.entity_id
_entity_poly.type
_entity_poly.pdbx_seq_one_letter_code
_entity_poly.pdbx_strand_id
1 'polypeptide(L)'
;ITMKLLSFIRADGSKSYGIYKNNGIVDLGLRLGDKYKDIKALLAADALSLINQYTDVQIDYLPDAVKFLPIIESPGKILCVGMNYLAKRQEFSETNNAPTLFVRFPESQTGHDCRVLKPQISDEFDYEGELAVVIGRRCSHVSEEQALSFVAGYSCYMDGSVRDWQHTWYTAGKNWPSTGAFGPWLVTADEIPEPQNIQLVTRLNGREVQRDST
;
A
#
# COMPACT_ATOMS: atom_id res chain seq x y z
N ILE A 1 -7.00 16.60 -8.88
CA ILE A 1 -5.64 17.08 -8.55
C ILE A 1 -4.86 15.88 -8.05
N THR A 2 -3.81 15.56 -8.77
CA THR A 2 -2.91 14.46 -8.48
C THR A 2 -2.18 14.65 -7.16
N MET A 3 -2.23 13.68 -6.27
CA MET A 3 -1.63 13.78 -4.94
C MET A 3 -0.94 12.48 -4.54
N LYS A 4 0.15 12.64 -3.76
CA LYS A 4 0.90 11.55 -3.16
C LYS A 4 0.80 11.68 -1.64
N LEU A 5 0.00 10.82 -1.01
CA LEU A 5 -0.25 10.82 0.42
C LEU A 5 0.62 9.80 1.13
N LEU A 6 1.15 10.14 2.30
CA LEU A 6 1.98 9.25 3.10
C LEU A 6 1.68 9.38 4.59
N SER A 7 1.96 8.32 5.33
CA SER A 7 1.97 8.31 6.80
C SER A 7 3.42 8.16 7.31
N PHE A 8 3.75 8.83 8.39
CA PHE A 8 5.12 8.87 8.90
C PHE A 8 5.18 9.15 10.40
N ILE A 9 6.38 8.93 10.96
CA ILE A 9 6.74 9.32 12.33
C ILE A 9 7.69 10.52 12.24
N ARG A 10 7.39 11.58 12.98
CA ARG A 10 8.26 12.75 13.13
C ARG A 10 9.48 12.41 13.99
N ALA A 11 10.47 13.31 14.01
CA ALA A 11 11.68 13.16 14.83
C ALA A 11 11.39 13.05 16.35
N ASP A 12 10.30 13.64 16.81
CA ASP A 12 9.83 13.56 18.21
C ASP A 12 9.10 12.25 18.56
N GLY A 13 8.96 11.34 17.60
CA GLY A 13 8.27 10.06 17.76
C GLY A 13 6.75 10.12 17.53
N SER A 14 6.17 11.29 17.30
CA SER A 14 4.73 11.43 17.04
C SER A 14 4.39 10.99 15.61
N LYS A 15 3.23 10.35 15.44
CA LYS A 15 2.72 9.94 14.15
C LYS A 15 2.01 11.07 13.43
N SER A 16 2.14 11.10 12.11
CA SER A 16 1.47 12.05 11.25
C SER A 16 1.21 11.48 9.85
N TYR A 17 0.59 12.29 9.03
CA TYR A 17 0.38 12.03 7.62
C TYR A 17 0.50 13.33 6.83
N GLY A 18 0.73 13.23 5.53
CA GLY A 18 0.96 14.41 4.71
C GLY A 18 0.90 14.17 3.23
N ILE A 19 1.31 15.21 2.49
CA ILE A 19 1.46 15.19 1.04
C ILE A 19 2.95 15.22 0.71
N TYR A 20 3.38 14.33 -0.19
CA TYR A 20 4.70 14.43 -0.82
C TYR A 20 4.63 15.30 -2.07
N LYS A 21 5.41 16.37 -2.10
CA LYS A 21 5.55 17.28 -3.24
C LYS A 21 6.92 17.95 -3.24
N ASN A 22 7.43 18.31 -4.41
CA ASN A 22 8.67 19.09 -4.57
C ASN A 22 9.84 18.52 -3.73
N ASN A 23 9.98 17.19 -3.71
CA ASN A 23 10.96 16.45 -2.92
C ASN A 23 10.86 16.67 -1.40
N GLY A 24 9.71 17.09 -0.90
CA GLY A 24 9.46 17.29 0.52
C GLY A 24 8.06 16.87 0.94
N ILE A 25 7.78 17.00 2.22
CA ILE A 25 6.54 16.60 2.87
C ILE A 25 5.86 17.84 3.45
N VAL A 26 4.57 18.01 3.12
CA VAL A 26 3.67 18.91 3.84
C VAL A 26 2.91 18.10 4.87
N ASP A 27 3.08 18.41 6.14
CA ASP A 27 2.47 17.71 7.27
C ASP A 27 1.01 18.13 7.46
N LEU A 28 0.10 17.26 7.03
CA LEU A 28 -1.33 17.49 7.19
C LEU A 28 -1.80 17.22 8.63
N GLY A 29 -1.10 16.41 9.39
CA GLY A 29 -1.43 16.17 10.79
C GLY A 29 -1.31 17.43 11.65
N LEU A 30 -0.38 18.36 11.32
CA LEU A 30 -0.27 19.67 11.97
C LEU A 30 -1.44 20.61 11.61
N ARG A 31 -2.10 20.41 10.48
CA ARG A 31 -3.12 21.27 9.90
C ARG A 31 -4.53 20.74 10.05
N LEU A 32 -4.69 19.43 10.02
CA LEU A 32 -5.97 18.73 9.99
C LEU A 32 -6.11 17.67 11.09
N GLY A 33 -5.05 17.43 11.89
CA GLY A 33 -5.00 16.32 12.85
C GLY A 33 -6.09 16.33 13.90
N ASP A 34 -6.54 17.51 14.33
CA ASP A 34 -7.65 17.66 15.28
C ASP A 34 -8.97 17.15 14.70
N LYS A 35 -9.15 17.23 13.39
CA LYS A 35 -10.38 16.79 12.70
C LYS A 35 -10.22 15.41 12.07
N TYR A 36 -9.07 15.14 11.48
CA TYR A 36 -8.75 13.88 10.80
C TYR A 36 -7.38 13.39 11.27
N LYS A 37 -7.38 12.42 12.15
CA LYS A 37 -6.15 11.93 12.82
C LYS A 37 -5.17 11.21 11.90
N ASP A 38 -5.65 10.68 10.78
CA ASP A 38 -4.88 9.88 9.81
C ASP A 38 -5.56 9.89 8.42
N ILE A 39 -4.89 9.31 7.44
CA ILE A 39 -5.41 9.19 6.07
C ILE A 39 -6.73 8.39 6.05
N LYS A 40 -6.86 7.34 6.86
CA LYS A 40 -8.09 6.55 6.94
C LYS A 40 -9.29 7.40 7.38
N ALA A 41 -9.10 8.25 8.40
CA ALA A 41 -10.14 9.15 8.88
C ALA A 41 -10.51 10.21 7.82
N LEU A 42 -9.53 10.71 7.08
CA LEU A 42 -9.74 11.65 5.97
C LEU A 42 -10.57 10.99 4.84
N LEU A 43 -10.22 9.78 4.45
CA LEU A 43 -10.94 9.00 3.43
C LEU A 43 -12.37 8.67 3.89
N ALA A 44 -12.52 8.20 5.13
CA ALA A 44 -13.84 7.85 5.68
C ALA A 44 -14.82 9.04 5.73
N ALA A 45 -14.29 10.26 5.83
CA ALA A 45 -15.06 11.49 5.81
C ALA A 45 -15.29 12.06 4.40
N ASP A 46 -14.82 11.37 3.34
CA ASP A 46 -14.83 11.87 1.95
C ASP A 46 -14.17 13.25 1.80
N ALA A 47 -13.10 13.48 2.56
CA ALA A 47 -12.50 14.79 2.76
C ALA A 47 -11.20 15.04 1.96
N LEU A 48 -10.88 14.17 1.00
CA LEU A 48 -9.66 14.29 0.17
C LEU A 48 -9.56 15.64 -0.52
N SER A 49 -10.68 16.24 -0.96
CA SER A 49 -10.70 17.53 -1.62
C SER A 49 -10.17 18.68 -0.76
N LEU A 50 -10.24 18.56 0.56
CA LEU A 50 -9.69 19.57 1.49
C LEU A 50 -8.17 19.72 1.37
N ILE A 51 -7.48 18.66 0.91
CA ILE A 51 -6.01 18.66 0.78
C ILE A 51 -5.56 19.68 -0.28
N ASN A 52 -6.40 20.00 -1.26
CA ASN A 52 -6.08 20.93 -2.36
C ASN A 52 -5.61 22.30 -1.85
N GLN A 53 -6.14 22.77 -0.72
CA GLN A 53 -5.74 24.06 -0.13
C GLN A 53 -4.32 24.04 0.45
N TYR A 54 -3.69 22.87 0.57
CA TYR A 54 -2.33 22.71 1.10
C TYR A 54 -1.29 22.39 0.03
N THR A 55 -1.68 22.37 -1.24
CA THR A 55 -0.74 22.04 -2.33
C THR A 55 0.32 23.14 -2.55
N ASP A 56 0.02 24.39 -2.19
CA ASP A 56 0.95 25.52 -2.34
C ASP A 56 1.65 25.92 -1.02
N VAL A 57 1.39 25.18 0.04
CA VAL A 57 2.04 25.43 1.34
C VAL A 57 3.50 24.98 1.28
N GLN A 58 4.36 25.67 2.04
CA GLN A 58 5.77 25.30 2.19
C GLN A 58 5.91 23.90 2.79
N ILE A 59 6.93 23.14 2.36
CA ILE A 59 7.26 21.83 2.92
C ILE A 59 7.72 21.96 4.38
N ASP A 60 7.31 21.02 5.21
CA ASP A 60 7.67 20.95 6.63
C ASP A 60 8.89 20.06 6.86
N TYR A 61 9.02 18.98 6.08
CA TYR A 61 10.10 18.01 6.25
C TYR A 61 10.67 17.54 4.91
N LEU A 62 11.93 17.14 4.92
CA LEU A 62 12.51 16.29 3.88
C LEU A 62 12.17 14.80 4.19
N PRO A 63 12.14 13.92 3.18
CA PRO A 63 11.80 12.51 3.39
C PRO A 63 12.73 11.75 4.34
N ASP A 64 14.01 12.13 4.38
CA ASP A 64 15.03 11.55 5.27
C ASP A 64 14.93 12.02 6.74
N ALA A 65 14.15 13.06 6.98
CA ALA A 65 13.88 13.58 8.34
C ALA A 65 12.74 12.86 9.06
N VAL A 66 12.05 11.93 8.39
CA VAL A 66 10.91 11.20 8.93
C VAL A 66 11.11 9.69 8.74
N LYS A 67 10.39 8.89 9.54
CA LYS A 67 10.30 7.45 9.33
C LYS A 67 8.95 7.12 8.70
N PHE A 68 8.97 6.43 7.55
CA PHE A 68 7.74 6.02 6.88
C PHE A 68 6.96 4.98 7.71
N LEU A 69 5.66 5.13 7.73
CA LEU A 69 4.70 4.15 8.21
C LEU A 69 4.00 3.49 7.02
N PRO A 70 3.35 2.33 7.20
CA PRO A 70 2.35 1.89 6.23
C PRO A 70 1.37 3.03 5.96
N ILE A 71 1.02 3.25 4.69
CA ILE A 71 0.16 4.38 4.30
C ILE A 71 -1.15 4.40 5.10
N ILE A 72 -1.75 3.23 5.28
CA ILE A 72 -2.88 2.99 6.20
C ILE A 72 -2.39 1.99 7.25
N GLU A 73 -2.09 2.47 8.44
CA GLU A 73 -1.55 1.63 9.52
C GLU A 73 -2.57 0.62 10.05
N SER A 74 -3.82 1.05 10.17
CA SER A 74 -4.90 0.25 10.74
C SER A 74 -6.09 0.15 9.78
N PRO A 75 -5.93 -0.52 8.63
CA PRO A 75 -7.04 -0.75 7.72
C PRO A 75 -8.09 -1.67 8.36
N GLY A 76 -9.33 -1.56 7.92
CA GLY A 76 -10.38 -2.48 8.37
C GLY A 76 -10.19 -3.89 7.83
N LYS A 77 -9.60 -4.01 6.63
CA LYS A 77 -9.31 -5.27 5.95
C LYS A 77 -8.11 -5.08 5.03
N ILE A 78 -7.30 -6.13 4.91
CA ILE A 78 -6.31 -6.29 3.85
C ILE A 78 -6.67 -7.59 3.13
N LEU A 79 -7.23 -7.47 1.94
CA LEU A 79 -7.59 -8.60 1.10
C LEU A 79 -6.55 -8.72 -0.01
N CYS A 80 -5.96 -9.88 -0.13
CA CYS A 80 -4.97 -10.18 -1.16
C CYS A 80 -5.57 -11.12 -2.20
N VAL A 81 -5.22 -10.89 -3.47
CA VAL A 81 -5.64 -11.75 -4.58
C VAL A 81 -4.41 -12.50 -5.07
N GLY A 82 -4.34 -13.77 -4.74
CA GLY A 82 -3.28 -14.65 -5.19
C GLY A 82 -3.45 -15.04 -6.66
N MET A 83 -2.33 -15.33 -7.33
CA MET A 83 -2.32 -15.76 -8.73
C MET A 83 -3.05 -14.80 -9.68
N ASN A 84 -2.90 -13.48 -9.44
CA ASN A 84 -3.69 -12.46 -10.14
C ASN A 84 -3.06 -11.95 -11.43
N TYR A 85 -1.75 -12.13 -11.61
CA TYR A 85 -1.03 -11.71 -12.81
C TYR A 85 -0.98 -12.83 -13.85
N LEU A 86 -1.17 -12.47 -15.12
CA LEU A 86 -1.31 -13.44 -16.20
C LEU A 86 -0.10 -14.35 -16.38
N ALA A 87 1.11 -13.78 -16.35
CA ALA A 87 2.34 -14.54 -16.46
C ALA A 87 2.48 -15.55 -15.30
N LYS A 88 2.11 -15.17 -14.09
CA LYS A 88 2.13 -16.05 -12.92
C LYS A 88 1.12 -17.20 -13.04
N ARG A 89 -0.07 -16.91 -13.54
CA ARG A 89 -1.08 -17.96 -13.79
C ARG A 89 -0.59 -18.97 -14.82
N GLN A 90 0.07 -18.50 -15.88
CA GLN A 90 0.64 -19.36 -16.92
C GLN A 90 1.78 -20.23 -16.38
N GLU A 91 2.70 -19.64 -15.57
CA GLU A 91 3.81 -20.35 -14.93
C GLU A 91 3.32 -21.53 -14.10
N PHE A 92 2.22 -21.37 -13.35
CA PHE A 92 1.65 -22.39 -12.48
C PHE A 92 0.52 -23.20 -13.12
N SER A 93 0.24 -22.98 -14.41
CA SER A 93 -0.88 -23.66 -15.11
C SER A 93 -2.21 -23.52 -14.37
N GLU A 94 -2.45 -22.33 -13.78
CA GLU A 94 -3.67 -22.05 -13.02
C GLU A 94 -4.86 -21.89 -13.98
N THR A 95 -5.84 -22.75 -13.81
CA THR A 95 -7.05 -22.78 -14.66
C THR A 95 -8.31 -22.30 -13.94
N ASN A 96 -8.24 -22.11 -12.62
CA ASN A 96 -9.39 -21.64 -11.86
C ASN A 96 -9.68 -20.17 -12.16
N ASN A 97 -10.90 -19.87 -12.58
CA ASN A 97 -11.34 -18.49 -12.87
C ASN A 97 -11.80 -17.72 -11.62
N ALA A 98 -12.06 -18.43 -10.51
CA ALA A 98 -12.38 -17.74 -9.26
C ALA A 98 -11.13 -17.11 -8.64
N PRO A 99 -11.23 -15.88 -8.08
CA PRO A 99 -10.08 -15.27 -7.43
C PRO A 99 -9.69 -16.04 -6.17
N THR A 100 -8.39 -16.33 -6.02
CA THR A 100 -7.83 -16.89 -4.80
C THR A 100 -7.63 -15.77 -3.80
N LEU A 101 -8.46 -15.73 -2.76
CA LEU A 101 -8.42 -14.67 -1.75
C LEU A 101 -7.77 -15.17 -0.46
N PHE A 102 -6.91 -14.32 0.11
CA PHE A 102 -6.35 -14.51 1.44
C PHE A 102 -6.25 -13.14 2.14
N VAL A 103 -5.88 -13.13 3.41
CA VAL A 103 -5.84 -11.91 4.22
C VAL A 103 -4.46 -11.66 4.80
N ARG A 104 -4.14 -10.38 4.98
CA ARG A 104 -3.07 -9.93 5.86
C ARG A 104 -3.66 -9.12 7.01
N PHE A 105 -3.03 -9.19 8.17
CA PHE A 105 -3.37 -8.37 9.33
C PHE A 105 -2.49 -7.10 9.36
N PRO A 106 -2.98 -6.00 9.94
CA PRO A 106 -2.21 -4.76 10.02
C PRO A 106 -0.82 -4.93 10.65
N GLU A 107 -0.68 -5.83 11.61
CA GLU A 107 0.57 -6.12 12.34
C GLU A 107 1.66 -6.74 11.45
N SER A 108 1.28 -7.30 10.31
CA SER A 108 2.24 -7.81 9.33
C SER A 108 2.87 -6.72 8.48
N GLN A 109 2.37 -5.48 8.54
CA GLN A 109 2.85 -4.39 7.71
C GLN A 109 4.05 -3.65 8.30
N THR A 110 4.87 -3.08 7.42
CA THR A 110 5.89 -2.08 7.72
C THR A 110 5.85 -0.98 6.67
N GLY A 111 6.50 0.15 6.91
CA GLY A 111 6.55 1.29 6.00
C GLY A 111 7.61 1.12 4.91
N HIS A 112 7.60 2.05 3.95
CA HIS A 112 8.65 2.21 2.96
C HIS A 112 9.99 2.50 3.65
N ASP A 113 11.10 2.01 3.07
CA ASP A 113 12.47 2.16 3.59
C ASP A 113 12.66 1.66 5.03
N CYS A 114 11.73 0.81 5.50
CA CYS A 114 11.84 0.13 6.77
C CYS A 114 12.32 -1.31 6.56
N ARG A 115 12.96 -1.86 7.60
CA ARG A 115 13.41 -3.25 7.55
C ARG A 115 12.22 -4.20 7.49
N VAL A 116 12.24 -5.09 6.52
CA VAL A 116 11.38 -6.28 6.49
C VAL A 116 12.04 -7.38 7.33
N LEU A 117 11.26 -8.04 8.17
CA LEU A 117 11.79 -9.00 9.14
C LEU A 117 11.55 -10.43 8.64
N LYS A 118 12.64 -11.11 8.20
CA LYS A 118 12.58 -12.56 7.96
C LYS A 118 12.46 -13.27 9.31
N PRO A 119 11.45 -14.13 9.52
CA PRO A 119 11.36 -14.95 10.73
C PRO A 119 12.56 -15.89 10.85
N GLN A 120 13.11 -16.00 12.07
CA GLN A 120 14.29 -16.84 12.31
C GLN A 120 14.03 -18.34 12.06
N ILE A 121 12.77 -18.77 12.21
CA ILE A 121 12.35 -20.17 12.04
C ILE A 121 12.25 -20.60 10.58
N SER A 122 12.33 -19.67 9.63
CA SER A 122 12.19 -19.94 8.19
C SER A 122 13.48 -19.63 7.43
N ASP A 123 13.83 -20.48 6.49
CA ASP A 123 14.87 -20.23 5.49
C ASP A 123 14.30 -19.91 4.10
N GLU A 124 12.97 -19.92 3.96
CA GLU A 124 12.26 -19.73 2.69
C GLU A 124 11.45 -18.42 2.67
N PHE A 125 12.06 -17.31 3.07
CA PHE A 125 11.43 -16.00 2.98
C PHE A 125 11.65 -15.40 1.59
N ASP A 126 10.54 -15.09 0.91
CA ASP A 126 10.52 -14.63 -0.48
C ASP A 126 9.83 -13.27 -0.62
N TYR A 127 10.14 -12.56 -1.69
CA TYR A 127 9.54 -11.27 -2.05
C TYR A 127 8.47 -11.45 -3.13
N GLU A 128 7.45 -10.63 -3.07
CA GLU A 128 6.45 -10.48 -4.12
C GLU A 128 6.14 -8.98 -4.29
N GLY A 129 6.49 -8.41 -5.44
CA GLY A 129 6.11 -7.05 -5.78
C GLY A 129 4.65 -7.00 -6.22
N GLU A 130 3.84 -6.16 -5.58
CA GLU A 130 2.40 -6.11 -5.77
C GLU A 130 1.88 -4.68 -5.95
N LEU A 131 0.74 -4.55 -6.63
CA LEU A 131 -0.07 -3.34 -6.65
C LEU A 131 -1.02 -3.34 -5.46
N ALA A 132 -0.93 -2.32 -4.62
CA ALA A 132 -1.92 -2.06 -3.58
C ALA A 132 -3.00 -1.12 -4.09
N VAL A 133 -4.25 -1.48 -3.86
CA VAL A 133 -5.44 -0.69 -4.18
C VAL A 133 -6.11 -0.27 -2.88
N VAL A 134 -6.26 1.02 -2.64
CA VAL A 134 -6.91 1.55 -1.43
C VAL A 134 -8.35 1.92 -1.75
N ILE A 135 -9.28 1.23 -1.10
CA ILE A 135 -10.72 1.56 -1.17
C ILE A 135 -10.98 2.80 -0.31
N GLY A 136 -11.43 3.87 -0.92
CA GLY A 136 -11.61 5.18 -0.28
C GLY A 136 -12.96 5.41 0.37
N ARG A 137 -14.00 4.66 -0.04
CA ARG A 137 -15.36 4.79 0.46
C ARG A 137 -15.97 3.44 0.76
N ARG A 138 -16.84 3.38 1.74
CA ARG A 138 -17.61 2.15 2.03
C ARG A 138 -18.44 1.76 0.81
N CYS A 139 -18.31 0.51 0.38
CA CYS A 139 -19.09 -0.04 -0.74
C CYS A 139 -19.49 -1.49 -0.45
N SER A 140 -20.60 -1.90 -1.05
CA SER A 140 -21.11 -3.27 -1.02
C SER A 140 -22.04 -3.46 -2.20
N HIS A 141 -21.97 -4.61 -2.89
CA HIS A 141 -22.82 -4.95 -4.02
C HIS A 141 -22.76 -3.91 -5.17
N VAL A 142 -21.59 -3.34 -5.41
CA VAL A 142 -21.38 -2.40 -6.52
C VAL A 142 -21.18 -3.16 -7.84
N SER A 143 -21.60 -2.57 -8.96
CA SER A 143 -21.35 -3.16 -10.27
C SER A 143 -19.88 -3.02 -10.68
N GLU A 144 -19.44 -3.83 -11.63
CA GLU A 144 -18.08 -3.77 -12.17
C GLU A 144 -17.76 -2.38 -12.73
N GLU A 145 -18.71 -1.78 -13.49
CA GLU A 145 -18.53 -0.45 -14.06
C GLU A 145 -18.35 0.65 -13.00
N GLN A 146 -18.91 0.46 -11.81
CA GLN A 146 -18.83 1.42 -10.72
C GLN A 146 -17.65 1.16 -9.78
N ALA A 147 -17.06 -0.03 -9.82
CA ALA A 147 -16.07 -0.48 -8.81
C ALA A 147 -14.89 0.48 -8.66
N LEU A 148 -14.30 0.94 -9.75
CA LEU A 148 -13.15 1.85 -9.73
C LEU A 148 -13.47 3.23 -9.13
N SER A 149 -14.74 3.66 -9.14
CA SER A 149 -15.13 4.94 -8.51
C SER A 149 -15.00 4.94 -6.98
N PHE A 150 -14.84 3.78 -6.36
CA PHE A 150 -14.63 3.62 -4.91
C PHE A 150 -13.15 3.57 -4.52
N VAL A 151 -12.24 3.55 -5.48
CA VAL A 151 -10.81 3.52 -5.25
C VAL A 151 -10.30 4.93 -4.93
N ALA A 152 -9.61 5.08 -3.80
CA ALA A 152 -8.94 6.34 -3.44
C ALA A 152 -7.62 6.51 -4.21
N GLY A 153 -6.92 5.42 -4.46
CA GLY A 153 -5.63 5.44 -5.15
C GLY A 153 -4.88 4.12 -5.05
N TYR A 154 -3.64 4.17 -5.48
CA TYR A 154 -2.78 3.02 -5.69
C TYR A 154 -1.41 3.23 -5.04
N SER A 155 -0.75 2.14 -4.70
CA SER A 155 0.61 2.15 -4.17
C SER A 155 1.34 0.86 -4.49
N CYS A 156 2.63 0.81 -4.15
CA CYS A 156 3.39 -0.43 -4.16
C CYS A 156 3.23 -1.18 -2.83
N TYR A 157 3.24 -2.50 -2.92
CA TYR A 157 3.30 -3.39 -1.77
C TYR A 157 4.34 -4.48 -2.00
N MET A 158 5.12 -4.79 -0.99
CA MET A 158 5.96 -5.98 -1.00
C MET A 158 5.29 -7.02 -0.12
N ASP A 159 4.69 -8.04 -0.73
CA ASP A 159 3.96 -9.12 -0.06
C ASP A 159 4.92 -10.24 0.35
N GLY A 160 5.71 -9.97 1.40
CA GLY A 160 6.71 -10.91 1.91
C GLY A 160 6.07 -12.21 2.36
N SER A 161 6.67 -13.32 1.91
CA SER A 161 6.10 -14.65 1.97
C SER A 161 7.05 -15.64 2.63
N VAL A 162 6.61 -16.23 3.73
CA VAL A 162 7.31 -17.32 4.39
C VAL A 162 6.82 -18.65 3.77
N ARG A 163 7.53 -19.10 2.72
CA ARG A 163 7.05 -20.18 1.82
C ARG A 163 6.82 -21.49 2.52
N ASP A 164 7.71 -21.89 3.40
CA ASP A 164 7.63 -23.12 4.19
C ASP A 164 6.49 -23.12 5.24
N TRP A 165 5.86 -21.95 5.47
CA TRP A 165 4.70 -21.79 6.35
C TRP A 165 3.38 -21.55 5.63
N GLN A 166 3.36 -21.47 4.31
CA GLN A 166 2.12 -21.26 3.55
C GLN A 166 1.23 -22.49 3.55
N HIS A 167 1.79 -23.68 3.46
CA HIS A 167 1.05 -24.95 3.37
C HIS A 167 -0.16 -24.83 2.41
N THR A 168 -1.35 -25.29 2.86
CA THR A 168 -2.62 -25.16 2.14
C THR A 168 -3.23 -23.75 2.31
N TRP A 169 -2.83 -23.00 3.34
CA TRP A 169 -3.41 -21.70 3.69
C TRP A 169 -2.34 -20.60 3.61
N TYR A 170 -2.47 -19.71 2.67
CA TYR A 170 -1.52 -18.60 2.45
C TYR A 170 -1.35 -17.72 3.71
N THR A 171 -2.42 -17.54 4.50
CA THR A 171 -2.44 -16.67 5.68
C THR A 171 -1.29 -16.93 6.65
N ALA A 172 -0.94 -18.18 6.91
CA ALA A 172 0.14 -18.54 7.85
C ALA A 172 1.52 -18.06 7.37
N GLY A 173 1.77 -18.05 6.06
CA GLY A 173 3.03 -17.58 5.48
C GLY A 173 3.09 -16.07 5.26
N LYS A 174 1.96 -15.35 5.39
CA LYS A 174 1.83 -13.93 5.05
C LYS A 174 1.72 -12.99 6.25
N ASN A 175 1.54 -13.51 7.48
CA ASN A 175 1.18 -12.70 8.65
C ASN A 175 2.23 -12.66 9.76
N TRP A 176 3.49 -12.90 9.43
CA TRP A 176 4.59 -12.65 10.35
C TRP A 176 4.80 -11.14 10.50
N PRO A 177 5.19 -10.65 11.70
CA PRO A 177 5.38 -9.22 11.96
C PRO A 177 6.35 -8.56 10.97
N SER A 178 5.98 -7.40 10.45
CA SER A 178 6.80 -6.58 9.54
C SER A 178 7.33 -7.33 8.32
N THR A 179 6.53 -8.21 7.73
CA THR A 179 6.89 -8.95 6.51
C THR A 179 6.33 -8.31 5.24
N GLY A 180 5.38 -7.38 5.34
CA GLY A 180 4.75 -6.69 4.21
C GLY A 180 5.06 -5.19 4.21
N ALA A 181 5.77 -4.69 3.19
CA ALA A 181 6.10 -3.26 3.10
C ALA A 181 5.09 -2.51 2.22
N PHE A 182 4.47 -1.46 2.75
CA PHE A 182 3.41 -0.69 2.11
C PHE A 182 3.82 0.78 1.95
N GLY A 183 3.99 1.23 0.73
CA GLY A 183 4.37 2.60 0.42
C GLY A 183 5.19 2.74 -0.87
N PRO A 184 5.85 3.90 -1.08
CA PRO A 184 6.06 5.02 -0.13
C PRO A 184 4.85 5.90 0.10
N TRP A 185 3.95 6.05 -0.88
CA TRP A 185 2.78 6.91 -0.84
C TRP A 185 1.60 6.33 -1.60
N LEU A 186 0.42 6.78 -1.25
CA LEU A 186 -0.79 6.59 -2.02
C LEU A 186 -0.83 7.63 -3.14
N VAL A 187 -0.78 7.17 -4.38
CA VAL A 187 -1.04 7.99 -5.56
C VAL A 187 -2.55 8.01 -5.78
N THR A 188 -3.17 9.18 -5.77
CA THR A 188 -4.64 9.28 -5.92
C THR A 188 -5.11 8.77 -7.29
N ALA A 189 -6.32 8.22 -7.34
CA ALA A 189 -6.83 7.48 -8.49
C ALA A 189 -6.90 8.33 -9.78
N ASP A 190 -7.07 9.64 -9.66
CA ASP A 190 -7.09 10.57 -10.79
C ASP A 190 -5.73 10.71 -11.50
N GLU A 191 -4.61 10.34 -10.84
CA GLU A 191 -3.28 10.26 -11.48
C GLU A 191 -3.11 8.96 -12.29
N ILE A 192 -3.89 7.94 -11.99
CA ILE A 192 -3.81 6.61 -12.63
C ILE A 192 -5.19 6.26 -13.21
N PRO A 193 -5.57 6.86 -14.35
CA PRO A 193 -6.90 6.65 -14.93
C PRO A 193 -7.08 5.23 -15.50
N GLU A 194 -5.99 4.55 -15.85
CA GLU A 194 -6.01 3.20 -16.42
C GLU A 194 -5.21 2.22 -15.57
N PRO A 195 -5.72 1.81 -14.40
CA PRO A 195 -4.98 0.96 -13.47
C PRO A 195 -4.76 -0.47 -13.98
N GLN A 196 -5.41 -0.85 -15.08
CA GLN A 196 -5.26 -2.14 -15.73
C GLN A 196 -4.20 -2.15 -16.84
N ASN A 197 -3.35 -1.14 -16.89
CA ASN A 197 -2.25 -1.02 -17.85
C ASN A 197 -1.01 -0.41 -17.19
N ILE A 198 -0.61 -0.97 -16.05
CA ILE A 198 0.55 -0.51 -15.29
C ILE A 198 1.60 -1.61 -15.27
N GLN A 199 2.85 -1.25 -15.52
CA GLN A 199 3.97 -2.17 -15.32
C GLN A 199 4.38 -2.21 -13.86
N LEU A 200 4.47 -3.41 -13.31
CA LEU A 200 4.99 -3.70 -11.99
C LEU A 200 6.37 -4.33 -12.11
N VAL A 201 7.36 -3.75 -11.45
CA VAL A 201 8.75 -4.21 -11.51
C VAL A 201 9.31 -4.36 -10.11
N THR A 202 9.88 -5.54 -9.81
CA THR A 202 10.62 -5.78 -8.57
C THR A 202 12.11 -5.86 -8.86
N ARG A 203 12.90 -5.17 -8.03
CA ARG A 203 14.36 -5.20 -8.11
C ARG A 203 14.95 -5.66 -6.78
N LEU A 204 15.93 -6.56 -6.87
CA LEU A 204 16.75 -6.99 -5.74
C LEU A 204 18.18 -6.51 -5.96
N ASN A 205 18.69 -5.69 -5.05
CA ASN A 205 20.03 -5.07 -5.18
C ASN A 205 20.23 -4.35 -6.52
N GLY A 206 19.19 -3.63 -6.97
CA GLY A 206 19.20 -2.90 -8.24
C GLY A 206 18.95 -3.74 -9.50
N ARG A 207 19.01 -5.07 -9.41
CA ARG A 207 18.73 -5.98 -10.52
C ARG A 207 17.24 -6.28 -10.59
N GLU A 208 16.67 -6.18 -11.78
CA GLU A 208 15.29 -6.60 -12.03
C GLU A 208 15.15 -8.13 -11.87
N VAL A 209 14.19 -8.56 -11.06
CA VAL A 209 13.94 -9.96 -10.74
C VAL A 209 12.50 -10.39 -11.04
N GLN A 210 11.57 -9.44 -11.09
CA GLN A 210 10.17 -9.70 -11.48
C GLN A 210 9.67 -8.53 -12.34
N ARG A 211 8.85 -8.85 -13.34
CA ARG A 211 8.13 -7.87 -14.17
C ARG A 211 6.82 -8.48 -14.63
N ASP A 212 5.74 -7.73 -14.45
CA ASP A 212 4.42 -8.09 -14.98
C ASP A 212 3.60 -6.83 -15.25
N SER A 213 2.40 -7.00 -15.76
CA SER A 213 1.44 -5.93 -16.03
C SER A 213 0.12 -6.22 -15.32
N THR A 214 -0.54 -5.15 -14.86
CA THR A 214 -1.87 -5.22 -14.24
C THR A 214 -2.98 -5.54 -15.23
#